data_8a5af6bdebd5ca0c63e4aec547339b12
#
_entry.id   8a5af6bdebd5ca0c63e4aec547339b12
#
_cell.length_a   1.000
_cell.length_b   1.000
_cell.length_c   1.000
_cell.angle_alpha   90.00
_cell.angle_beta   90.00
_cell.angle_gamma   90.00
#
_symmetry.space_group_name_H-M   'P 1'
#
loop_
_entity.id
_entity.type
_entity.pdbx_description
1 polymer ?
#
loop_
_entity_poly.entity_id
_entity_poly.type
_entity_poly.pdbx_seq_one_letter_code
_entity_poly.pdbx_strand_id
1 'polypeptide(L)'
;MEEKKPTFYMMVGVPCSGKTTYARQIPNATVLSSDDIRAEIGVDGGDKKMHKQVFDILHERTKEALSVGNDVVYDATNLRHTRRADLLDEIKRLAGRKVCIYFAIPLGQALSQNTDRGTPVPEEVIKRMNLELCEPRIDEGWDEIKVIRSLPERNIDRIRRMTAREMAEFLTNECSDAVDHIFAYATAERKDLVADCVDWLNRPAED
;
A
#
# COMPACT_ATOMS: atom_id res chain seq x y z
N MET A 1 23.36 21.19 -18.31
CA MET A 1 22.49 20.87 -17.17
C MET A 1 22.48 19.36 -17.08
N GLU A 2 22.97 18.76 -15.99
CA GLU A 2 22.81 17.32 -15.78
C GLU A 2 21.30 17.02 -15.64
N GLU A 3 20.80 16.15 -16.51
CA GLU A 3 19.42 15.66 -16.41
C GLU A 3 19.26 14.93 -15.08
N LYS A 4 18.37 15.42 -14.22
CA LYS A 4 18.09 14.79 -12.92
C LYS A 4 17.51 13.40 -13.20
N LYS A 5 18.30 12.36 -12.91
CA LYS A 5 17.81 10.98 -13.04
C LYS A 5 16.63 10.72 -12.10
N PRO A 6 15.67 9.87 -12.49
CA PRO A 6 14.48 9.60 -11.74
C PRO A 6 14.76 8.87 -10.41
N THR A 7 13.82 8.95 -9.50
CA THR A 7 13.82 8.21 -8.23
C THR A 7 13.03 6.91 -8.36
N PHE A 8 13.62 5.83 -7.89
CA PHE A 8 12.96 4.53 -7.74
C PHE A 8 12.59 4.30 -6.28
N TYR A 9 11.29 4.08 -6.03
CA TYR A 9 10.75 3.72 -4.72
C TYR A 9 10.31 2.26 -4.73
N MET A 10 10.75 1.46 -3.78
CA MET A 10 10.27 0.09 -3.61
C MET A 10 9.53 -0.06 -2.30
N MET A 11 8.28 -0.53 -2.36
CA MET A 11 7.51 -0.92 -1.19
C MET A 11 7.97 -2.30 -0.70
N VAL A 12 8.22 -2.46 0.60
CA VAL A 12 8.59 -3.74 1.22
C VAL A 12 7.69 -4.01 2.42
N GLY A 13 7.06 -5.18 2.49
CA GLY A 13 6.21 -5.58 3.62
C GLY A 13 5.17 -6.62 3.25
N VAL A 14 4.54 -7.22 4.27
CA VAL A 14 3.50 -8.23 4.10
C VAL A 14 2.22 -7.67 3.45
N PRO A 15 1.32 -8.50 2.91
CA PRO A 15 0.00 -8.03 2.52
C PRO A 15 -0.70 -7.27 3.66
N CYS A 16 -1.57 -6.34 3.32
CA CYS A 16 -2.34 -5.53 4.29
C CYS A 16 -1.49 -4.64 5.23
N SER A 17 -0.22 -4.35 4.88
CA SER A 17 0.63 -3.44 5.64
C SER A 17 0.54 -1.96 5.19
N GLY A 18 -0.42 -1.61 4.33
CA GLY A 18 -0.63 -0.22 3.89
C GLY A 18 0.22 0.24 2.71
N LYS A 19 1.01 -0.63 2.07
CA LYS A 19 1.91 -0.31 0.95
C LYS A 19 1.24 0.44 -0.18
N THR A 20 0.15 -0.11 -0.72
CA THR A 20 -0.57 0.46 -1.88
C THR A 20 -1.18 1.83 -1.55
N THR A 21 -1.71 1.98 -0.34
CA THR A 21 -2.24 3.27 0.14
C THR A 21 -1.13 4.33 0.17
N TYR A 22 0.02 3.97 0.72
CA TYR A 22 1.19 4.87 0.77
C TYR A 22 1.76 5.14 -0.63
N ALA A 23 1.87 4.11 -1.48
CA ALA A 23 2.38 4.22 -2.84
C ALA A 23 1.63 5.28 -3.66
N ARG A 24 0.31 5.31 -3.54
CA ARG A 24 -0.58 6.27 -4.22
C ARG A 24 -0.44 7.71 -3.72
N GLN A 25 0.17 7.93 -2.55
CA GLN A 25 0.41 9.26 -1.99
C GLN A 25 1.76 9.87 -2.43
N ILE A 26 2.64 9.10 -3.09
CA ILE A 26 3.90 9.63 -3.60
C ILE A 26 3.62 10.48 -4.84
N PRO A 27 3.83 11.82 -4.77
CA PRO A 27 3.45 12.71 -5.85
C PRO A 27 4.33 12.51 -7.09
N ASN A 28 3.74 12.68 -8.26
CA ASN A 28 4.42 12.68 -9.57
C ASN A 28 5.19 11.40 -9.90
N ALA A 29 4.92 10.28 -9.21
CA ALA A 29 5.54 9.00 -9.49
C ALA A 29 4.56 8.04 -10.19
N THR A 30 5.06 7.26 -11.12
CA THR A 30 4.31 6.18 -11.77
C THR A 30 4.23 4.98 -10.83
N VAL A 31 3.03 4.66 -10.35
CA VAL A 31 2.82 3.47 -9.50
C VAL A 31 2.64 2.25 -10.38
N LEU A 32 3.51 1.25 -10.19
CA LEU A 32 3.47 -0.05 -10.87
C LEU A 32 3.23 -1.13 -9.82
N SER A 33 2.05 -1.75 -9.87
CA SER A 33 1.60 -2.73 -8.87
C SER A 33 1.55 -4.14 -9.45
N SER A 34 2.09 -5.11 -8.69
CA SER A 34 1.97 -6.52 -9.04
C SER A 34 0.53 -7.02 -9.03
N ASP A 35 -0.34 -6.42 -8.22
CA ASP A 35 -1.76 -6.79 -8.14
C ASP A 35 -2.54 -6.22 -9.33
N ASP A 36 -2.23 -4.99 -9.76
CA ASP A 36 -2.84 -4.40 -10.96
C ASP A 36 -2.47 -5.19 -12.22
N ILE A 37 -1.20 -5.63 -12.34
CA ILE A 37 -0.76 -6.48 -13.46
C ILE A 37 -1.48 -7.82 -13.43
N ARG A 38 -1.67 -8.45 -12.25
CA ARG A 38 -2.46 -9.68 -12.14
C ARG A 38 -3.88 -9.49 -12.65
N ALA A 39 -4.53 -8.41 -12.23
CA ALA A 39 -5.88 -8.07 -12.70
C ALA A 39 -5.92 -7.86 -14.22
N GLU A 40 -4.93 -7.17 -14.79
CA GLU A 40 -4.82 -6.89 -16.22
C GLU A 40 -4.71 -8.17 -17.06
N ILE A 41 -3.89 -9.15 -16.62
CA ILE A 41 -3.69 -10.41 -17.37
C ILE A 41 -4.64 -11.53 -16.93
N GLY A 42 -5.59 -11.24 -16.04
CA GLY A 42 -6.63 -12.19 -15.62
C GLY A 42 -6.11 -13.36 -14.79
N VAL A 43 -5.12 -13.12 -13.90
CA VAL A 43 -4.45 -14.18 -13.14
C VAL A 43 -4.70 -14.04 -11.64
N ASP A 44 -5.13 -15.13 -11.01
CA ASP A 44 -5.23 -15.21 -9.55
C ASP A 44 -3.86 -15.25 -8.86
N GLY A 45 -3.76 -14.61 -7.69
CA GLY A 45 -2.53 -14.53 -6.88
C GLY A 45 -1.96 -15.88 -6.43
N GLY A 46 -2.73 -16.98 -6.56
CA GLY A 46 -2.32 -18.34 -6.23
C GLY A 46 -1.59 -19.10 -7.36
N ASP A 47 -1.65 -18.61 -8.58
CA ASP A 47 -1.00 -19.28 -9.72
C ASP A 47 0.51 -19.04 -9.75
N LYS A 48 1.27 -20.04 -9.30
CA LYS A 48 2.74 -19.99 -9.25
C LYS A 48 3.39 -19.91 -10.64
N LYS A 49 2.75 -20.44 -11.70
CA LYS A 49 3.31 -20.40 -13.05
C LYS A 49 3.27 -19.00 -13.63
N MET A 50 2.18 -18.30 -13.34
CA MET A 50 1.98 -16.93 -13.80
C MET A 50 2.72 -15.90 -12.95
N HIS A 51 3.15 -16.28 -11.74
CA HIS A 51 3.91 -15.37 -10.86
C HIS A 51 5.15 -14.78 -11.53
N LYS A 52 5.91 -15.62 -12.27
CA LYS A 52 7.09 -15.15 -13.01
C LYS A 52 6.69 -14.11 -14.06
N GLN A 53 5.67 -14.38 -14.87
CA GLN A 53 5.20 -13.46 -15.91
C GLN A 53 4.79 -12.11 -15.36
N VAL A 54 4.06 -12.07 -14.22
CA VAL A 54 3.68 -10.82 -13.55
C VAL A 54 4.92 -9.98 -13.21
N PHE A 55 5.95 -10.61 -12.65
CA PHE A 55 7.17 -9.91 -12.27
C PHE A 55 8.03 -9.53 -13.47
N ASP A 56 8.07 -10.35 -14.52
CA ASP A 56 8.75 -10.00 -15.78
C ASP A 56 8.13 -8.71 -16.38
N ILE A 57 6.79 -8.63 -16.44
CA ILE A 57 6.07 -7.42 -16.91
C ILE A 57 6.35 -6.23 -15.99
N LEU A 58 6.30 -6.44 -14.67
CA LEU A 58 6.54 -5.38 -13.69
C LEU A 58 7.96 -4.80 -13.80
N HIS A 59 8.98 -5.66 -13.99
CA HIS A 59 10.37 -5.26 -14.21
C HIS A 59 10.54 -4.47 -15.51
N GLU A 60 9.96 -4.96 -16.62
CA GLU A 60 10.04 -4.26 -17.91
C GLU A 60 9.40 -2.87 -17.83
N ARG A 61 8.18 -2.75 -17.33
CA ARG A 61 7.51 -1.46 -17.16
C ARG A 61 8.29 -0.51 -16.24
N THR A 62 8.95 -1.05 -15.21
CA THR A 62 9.81 -0.27 -14.31
C THR A 62 11.00 0.31 -15.08
N LYS A 63 11.68 -0.51 -15.87
CA LYS A 63 12.83 -0.06 -16.66
C LYS A 63 12.43 0.96 -17.73
N GLU A 64 11.30 0.74 -18.41
CA GLU A 64 10.76 1.66 -19.39
C GLU A 64 10.46 3.03 -18.76
N ALA A 65 9.72 3.07 -17.66
CA ALA A 65 9.35 4.31 -17.00
C ALA A 65 10.59 5.09 -16.48
N LEU A 66 11.54 4.38 -15.88
CA LEU A 66 12.81 5.00 -15.43
C LEU A 66 13.63 5.51 -16.62
N SER A 67 13.65 4.82 -17.76
CA SER A 67 14.43 5.20 -18.94
C SER A 67 13.97 6.50 -19.57
N VAL A 68 12.69 6.84 -19.45
CA VAL A 68 12.11 8.10 -19.93
C VAL A 68 12.09 9.20 -18.86
N GLY A 69 12.73 8.97 -17.70
CA GLY A 69 12.91 9.97 -16.65
C GLY A 69 11.78 10.07 -15.62
N ASN A 70 10.82 9.12 -15.62
CA ASN A 70 9.73 9.11 -14.64
C ASN A 70 10.18 8.51 -13.31
N ASP A 71 9.80 9.15 -12.22
CA ASP A 71 9.86 8.52 -10.88
C ASP A 71 8.92 7.31 -10.84
N VAL A 72 9.37 6.21 -10.23
CA VAL A 72 8.63 4.94 -10.19
C VAL A 72 8.42 4.47 -8.77
N VAL A 73 7.19 4.05 -8.46
CA VAL A 73 6.85 3.30 -7.25
C VAL A 73 6.58 1.85 -7.62
N TYR A 74 7.44 0.95 -7.15
CA TYR A 74 7.33 -0.49 -7.35
C TYR A 74 6.55 -1.11 -6.19
N ASP A 75 5.25 -1.38 -6.38
CA ASP A 75 4.33 -1.88 -5.37
C ASP A 75 4.15 -3.39 -5.46
N ALA A 76 4.88 -4.10 -4.63
CA ALA A 76 4.75 -5.53 -4.38
C ALA A 76 5.23 -5.84 -2.95
N THR A 77 5.17 -7.11 -2.52
CA THR A 77 5.59 -7.49 -1.15
C THR A 77 7.10 -7.40 -0.93
N ASN A 78 7.91 -7.72 -1.95
CA ASN A 78 9.38 -7.60 -1.99
C ASN A 78 10.11 -8.17 -0.77
N LEU A 79 9.67 -9.35 -0.29
CA LEU A 79 10.07 -9.90 1.01
C LEU A 79 11.55 -10.31 1.07
N ARG A 80 12.10 -10.84 -0.03
CA ARG A 80 13.43 -11.46 -0.06
C ARG A 80 14.51 -10.48 -0.54
N HIS A 81 15.60 -10.37 0.22
CA HIS A 81 16.70 -9.48 -0.10
C HIS A 81 17.33 -9.77 -1.47
N THR A 82 17.48 -11.05 -1.85
CA THR A 82 18.07 -11.42 -3.15
C THR A 82 17.32 -10.83 -4.33
N ARG A 83 15.97 -10.93 -4.32
CA ARG A 83 15.14 -10.36 -5.39
C ARG A 83 15.19 -8.84 -5.43
N ARG A 84 15.33 -8.20 -4.27
CA ARG A 84 15.50 -6.73 -4.21
C ARG A 84 16.84 -6.32 -4.80
N ALA A 85 17.91 -7.02 -4.41
CA ALA A 85 19.25 -6.77 -4.91
C ALA A 85 19.38 -7.00 -6.43
N ASP A 86 18.76 -8.07 -6.96
CA ASP A 86 18.73 -8.36 -8.38
C ASP A 86 18.09 -7.19 -9.17
N LEU A 87 16.91 -6.72 -8.74
CA LEU A 87 16.25 -5.59 -9.40
C LEU A 87 17.06 -4.30 -9.27
N LEU A 88 17.66 -4.03 -8.10
CA LEU A 88 18.50 -2.84 -7.91
C LEU A 88 19.73 -2.85 -8.83
N ASP A 89 20.32 -4.01 -9.09
CA ASP A 89 21.41 -4.13 -10.05
C ASP A 89 20.95 -3.87 -11.49
N GLU A 90 19.78 -4.38 -11.87
CA GLU A 90 19.18 -4.14 -13.20
C GLU A 90 18.94 -2.64 -13.48
N ILE A 91 18.47 -1.88 -12.47
CA ILE A 91 18.08 -0.48 -12.63
C ILE A 91 19.17 0.52 -12.21
N LYS A 92 20.34 0.08 -11.77
CA LYS A 92 21.40 0.94 -11.20
C LYS A 92 21.88 2.10 -12.10
N ARG A 93 21.72 1.94 -13.43
CA ARG A 93 22.09 2.99 -14.39
C ARG A 93 20.91 3.89 -14.77
N LEU A 94 19.68 3.45 -14.52
CA LEU A 94 18.44 4.14 -14.86
C LEU A 94 17.99 5.06 -13.73
N ALA A 95 17.99 4.56 -12.50
CA ALA A 95 17.61 5.33 -11.32
C ALA A 95 18.77 6.17 -10.77
N GLY A 96 18.52 7.45 -10.47
CA GLY A 96 19.48 8.33 -9.80
C GLY A 96 19.43 8.19 -8.28
N ARG A 97 18.27 7.82 -7.74
CA ARG A 97 18.04 7.56 -6.31
C ARG A 97 17.16 6.33 -6.13
N LYS A 98 17.49 5.50 -5.16
CA LYS A 98 16.79 4.25 -4.82
C LYS A 98 16.36 4.31 -3.36
N VAL A 99 15.05 4.38 -3.13
CA VAL A 99 14.44 4.53 -1.81
C VAL A 99 13.63 3.28 -1.49
N CYS A 100 13.96 2.62 -0.40
CA CYS A 100 13.15 1.54 0.16
C CYS A 100 12.16 2.11 1.17
N ILE A 101 10.88 1.77 1.03
CA ILE A 101 9.85 2.08 2.03
C ILE A 101 9.43 0.76 2.67
N TYR A 102 9.98 0.51 3.85
CA TYR A 102 9.81 -0.74 4.59
C TYR A 102 8.69 -0.61 5.63
N PHE A 103 7.66 -1.41 5.45
CA PHE A 103 6.52 -1.52 6.36
C PHE A 103 6.79 -2.60 7.41
N ALA A 104 7.45 -2.23 8.48
CA ALA A 104 7.72 -3.07 9.66
C ALA A 104 6.48 -3.12 10.57
N ILE A 105 5.32 -3.44 9.98
CA ILE A 105 4.02 -3.43 10.67
C ILE A 105 3.86 -4.73 11.47
N PRO A 106 3.41 -4.68 12.74
CA PRO A 106 3.11 -5.86 13.52
C PRO A 106 2.12 -6.80 12.79
N LEU A 107 2.39 -8.11 12.82
CA LEU A 107 1.54 -9.11 12.16
C LEU A 107 0.07 -8.99 12.56
N GLY A 108 -0.21 -8.75 13.84
CA GLY A 108 -1.59 -8.56 14.33
C GLY A 108 -2.30 -7.39 13.68
N GLN A 109 -1.60 -6.29 13.43
CA GLN A 109 -2.17 -5.13 12.73
C GLN A 109 -2.45 -5.45 11.24
N ALA A 110 -1.53 -6.15 10.56
CA ALA A 110 -1.75 -6.58 9.18
C ALA A 110 -2.94 -7.56 9.07
N LEU A 111 -3.10 -8.48 10.02
CA LEU A 111 -4.24 -9.40 10.07
C LEU A 111 -5.56 -8.67 10.33
N SER A 112 -5.58 -7.72 11.27
CA SER A 112 -6.77 -6.88 11.53
C SER A 112 -7.20 -6.12 10.28
N GLN A 113 -6.26 -5.53 9.55
CA GLN A 113 -6.58 -4.81 8.31
C GLN A 113 -7.02 -5.73 7.16
N ASN A 114 -6.62 -7.00 7.21
CA ASN A 114 -7.04 -7.99 6.22
C ASN A 114 -8.54 -8.33 6.33
N THR A 115 -9.11 -8.31 7.53
CA THR A 115 -10.53 -8.61 7.74
C THR A 115 -11.45 -7.58 7.11
N ASP A 116 -10.96 -6.36 6.91
CA ASP A 116 -11.74 -5.25 6.36
C ASP A 116 -11.64 -5.14 4.81
N ARG A 117 -10.90 -6.05 4.18
CA ARG A 117 -10.80 -6.08 2.71
C ARG A 117 -11.99 -6.76 2.09
N GLY A 118 -12.50 -6.22 0.96
CA GLY A 118 -13.53 -6.87 0.15
C GLY A 118 -13.12 -8.27 -0.35
N THR A 119 -11.80 -8.50 -0.54
CA THR A 119 -11.23 -9.81 -0.90
C THR A 119 -10.04 -10.08 0.05
N PRO A 120 -10.28 -10.74 1.20
CA PRO A 120 -9.23 -11.03 2.15
C PRO A 120 -8.18 -12.01 1.61
N VAL A 121 -6.92 -11.77 1.95
CA VAL A 121 -5.85 -12.75 1.72
C VAL A 121 -5.93 -13.82 2.82
N PRO A 122 -5.80 -15.13 2.50
CA PRO A 122 -5.77 -16.16 3.54
C PRO A 122 -4.74 -15.86 4.62
N GLU A 123 -5.13 -15.90 5.89
CA GLU A 123 -4.24 -15.52 7.02
C GLU A 123 -2.93 -16.29 7.02
N GLU A 124 -2.97 -17.60 6.69
CA GLU A 124 -1.78 -18.45 6.62
C GLU A 124 -0.77 -17.97 5.58
N VAL A 125 -1.25 -17.32 4.50
CA VAL A 125 -0.38 -16.69 3.50
C VAL A 125 0.32 -15.48 4.10
N ILE A 126 -0.39 -14.64 4.83
CA ILE A 126 0.18 -13.45 5.50
C ILE A 126 1.20 -13.89 6.56
N LYS A 127 0.86 -14.87 7.40
CA LYS A 127 1.75 -15.44 8.43
C LYS A 127 3.03 -16.00 7.82
N ARG A 128 2.90 -16.80 6.75
CA ARG A 128 4.05 -17.33 6.02
C ARG A 128 4.92 -16.23 5.42
N MET A 129 4.31 -15.25 4.76
CA MET A 129 5.02 -14.10 4.19
C MET A 129 5.74 -13.27 5.25
N ASN A 130 5.16 -13.17 6.45
CA ASN A 130 5.82 -12.50 7.56
C ASN A 130 7.08 -13.23 8.04
N LEU A 131 7.10 -14.57 8.01
CA LEU A 131 8.29 -15.36 8.30
C LEU A 131 9.36 -15.28 7.19
N GLU A 132 8.94 -15.07 5.94
CA GLU A 132 9.86 -14.93 4.80
C GLU A 132 10.42 -13.50 4.66
N LEU A 133 9.88 -12.54 5.39
CA LEU A 133 10.26 -11.13 5.29
C LEU A 133 11.68 -10.92 5.84
N CYS A 134 12.58 -10.58 4.94
CA CYS A 134 13.93 -10.14 5.29
C CYS A 134 13.95 -8.61 5.38
N GLU A 135 14.34 -8.07 6.54
CA GLU A 135 14.48 -6.63 6.73
C GLU A 135 15.46 -6.04 5.70
N PRO A 136 15.07 -4.95 5.00
CA PRO A 136 15.96 -4.27 4.05
C PRO A 136 17.18 -3.66 4.74
N ARG A 137 18.34 -3.73 4.06
CA ARG A 137 19.60 -3.21 4.56
C ARG A 137 20.23 -2.28 3.54
N ILE A 138 20.93 -1.25 4.00
CA ILE A 138 21.61 -0.27 3.14
C ILE A 138 22.62 -0.93 2.19
N ASP A 139 23.29 -2.01 2.64
CA ASP A 139 24.23 -2.77 1.84
C ASP A 139 23.61 -3.53 0.64
N GLU A 140 22.29 -3.60 0.53
CA GLU A 140 21.59 -4.07 -0.67
C GLU A 140 21.69 -3.10 -1.85
N GLY A 141 22.12 -1.86 -1.63
CA GLY A 141 22.28 -0.82 -2.65
C GLY A 141 21.22 0.30 -2.60
N TRP A 142 20.55 0.47 -1.47
CA TRP A 142 19.63 1.57 -1.22
C TRP A 142 20.38 2.86 -0.88
N ASP A 143 19.86 3.99 -1.39
CA ASP A 143 20.32 5.31 -0.98
C ASP A 143 19.61 5.79 0.29
N GLU A 144 18.39 5.26 0.53
CA GLU A 144 17.59 5.54 1.71
C GLU A 144 16.66 4.36 2.05
N ILE A 145 16.50 4.10 3.36
CA ILE A 145 15.47 3.18 3.87
C ILE A 145 14.57 3.95 4.83
N LYS A 146 13.30 4.13 4.45
CA LYS A 146 12.26 4.71 5.30
C LYS A 146 11.47 3.58 5.96
N VAL A 147 11.47 3.53 7.29
CA VAL A 147 10.78 2.48 8.06
C VAL A 147 9.47 3.01 8.60
N ILE A 148 8.37 2.34 8.22
CA ILE A 148 7.01 2.58 8.74
C ILE A 148 6.71 1.49 9.76
N ARG A 149 6.53 1.87 11.05
CA ARG A 149 6.35 0.91 12.15
C ARG A 149 4.90 0.78 12.63
N SER A 150 4.07 1.73 12.29
CA SER A 150 2.65 1.71 12.58
C SER A 150 1.89 2.37 11.45
N LEU A 151 0.69 1.90 11.19
CA LEU A 151 -0.23 2.59 10.29
C LEU A 151 -0.97 3.67 11.08
N PRO A 152 -1.33 4.81 10.44
CA PRO A 152 -2.22 5.75 11.08
C PRO A 152 -3.51 5.02 11.49
N GLU A 153 -4.04 5.39 12.61
CA GLU A 153 -5.33 4.88 13.08
C GLU A 153 -6.42 5.31 12.09
N ARG A 154 -7.23 4.35 11.65
CA ARG A 154 -8.40 4.65 10.83
C ARG A 154 -9.58 5.00 11.72
N ASN A 155 -10.51 5.80 11.23
CA ASN A 155 -11.74 6.13 11.95
C ASN A 155 -12.49 4.88 12.43
N ILE A 156 -12.54 3.81 11.61
CA ILE A 156 -13.16 2.55 12.00
C ILE A 156 -12.46 1.87 13.18
N ASP A 157 -11.13 1.94 13.28
CA ASP A 157 -10.37 1.36 14.40
C ASP A 157 -10.58 2.17 15.68
N ARG A 158 -10.67 3.50 15.57
CA ARG A 158 -11.06 4.42 16.64
C ARG A 158 -12.46 4.10 17.14
N ILE A 159 -13.44 4.01 16.25
CA ILE A 159 -14.85 3.69 16.60
C ILE A 159 -14.96 2.34 17.31
N ARG A 160 -14.27 1.30 16.84
CA ARG A 160 -14.30 -0.04 17.45
C ARG A 160 -13.77 -0.09 18.89
N ARG A 161 -12.94 0.87 19.29
CA ARG A 161 -12.37 0.96 20.62
C ARG A 161 -13.09 1.91 21.56
N MET A 162 -14.05 2.66 21.04
CA MET A 162 -14.83 3.60 21.83
C MET A 162 -15.67 2.88 22.88
N THR A 163 -15.66 3.40 24.09
CA THR A 163 -16.67 3.07 25.10
C THR A 163 -18.06 3.56 24.67
N ALA A 164 -19.10 3.05 25.29
CA ALA A 164 -20.45 3.51 25.00
C ALA A 164 -20.61 5.04 25.19
N ARG A 165 -19.91 5.63 26.13
CA ARG A 165 -19.90 7.07 26.39
C ARG A 165 -19.21 7.83 25.27
N GLU A 166 -17.99 7.44 24.92
CA GLU A 166 -17.22 8.05 23.83
C GLU A 166 -17.94 7.93 22.49
N MET A 167 -18.62 6.79 22.25
CA MET A 167 -19.45 6.62 21.06
C MET A 167 -20.63 7.58 21.05
N ALA A 168 -21.31 7.78 22.19
CA ALA A 168 -22.41 8.74 22.28
C ALA A 168 -21.90 10.19 22.04
N GLU A 169 -20.76 10.57 22.61
CA GLU A 169 -20.12 11.86 22.41
C GLU A 169 -19.70 12.05 20.94
N PHE A 170 -19.12 11.03 20.33
CA PHE A 170 -18.75 11.01 18.90
C PHE A 170 -19.96 11.20 17.98
N LEU A 171 -21.04 10.45 18.24
CA LEU A 171 -22.28 10.56 17.46
C LEU A 171 -22.96 11.94 17.59
N THR A 172 -22.83 12.56 18.75
CA THR A 172 -23.47 13.88 19.00
C THR A 172 -22.63 15.05 18.51
N ASN A 173 -21.30 14.95 18.54
CA ASN A 173 -20.41 16.08 18.25
C ASN A 173 -19.76 16.00 16.87
N GLU A 174 -19.19 14.83 16.51
CA GLU A 174 -18.42 14.66 15.27
C GLU A 174 -19.27 14.15 14.11
N CYS A 175 -20.31 13.36 14.39
CA CYS A 175 -21.26 12.92 13.34
C CYS A 175 -22.34 13.95 13.04
N SER A 176 -22.48 15.01 13.81
CA SER A 176 -23.43 16.10 13.50
C SER A 176 -23.16 16.66 12.10
N ASP A 177 -21.94 16.99 11.78
CA ASP A 177 -21.56 17.49 10.46
C ASP A 177 -21.66 16.38 9.38
N ALA A 178 -21.31 15.13 9.71
CA ALA A 178 -21.47 14.00 8.80
C ALA A 178 -22.95 13.63 8.62
N VAL A 179 -23.75 13.72 9.67
CA VAL A 179 -25.22 13.49 9.62
C VAL A 179 -25.88 14.61 8.83
N ASP A 180 -25.49 15.87 8.99
CA ASP A 180 -26.02 16.97 8.19
C ASP A 180 -25.60 16.85 6.72
N HIS A 181 -24.37 16.41 6.41
CA HIS A 181 -23.97 16.02 5.07
C HIS A 181 -24.76 14.81 4.55
N ILE A 182 -24.97 13.78 5.37
CA ILE A 182 -25.74 12.58 5.03
C ILE A 182 -27.20 12.95 4.75
N PHE A 183 -27.82 13.84 5.55
CA PHE A 183 -29.21 14.29 5.33
C PHE A 183 -29.32 15.28 4.16
N ALA A 184 -28.35 16.13 3.92
CA ALA A 184 -28.31 17.02 2.76
C ALA A 184 -28.16 16.24 1.44
N TYR A 185 -27.48 15.10 1.44
CA TYR A 185 -27.34 14.20 0.30
C TYR A 185 -28.38 13.06 0.24
N ALA A 186 -29.28 12.95 1.22
CA ALA A 186 -30.33 11.91 1.26
C ALA A 186 -31.34 12.02 0.11
N THR A 187 -31.23 13.02 -0.77
CA THR A 187 -31.92 13.14 -2.05
C THR A 187 -31.14 12.56 -3.23
N ALA A 188 -29.85 12.22 -3.06
CA ALA A 188 -29.04 11.54 -4.03
C ALA A 188 -29.01 10.01 -3.77
N GLU A 189 -28.87 9.21 -4.82
CA GLU A 189 -29.05 7.76 -4.79
C GLU A 189 -28.27 7.05 -3.65
N ARG A 190 -28.97 6.19 -2.90
CA ARG A 190 -28.48 5.44 -1.72
C ARG A 190 -27.15 4.70 -1.90
N LYS A 191 -26.69 4.45 -3.13
CA LYS A 191 -25.44 3.73 -3.41
C LYS A 191 -24.19 4.58 -3.15
N ASP A 192 -24.25 5.86 -3.44
CA ASP A 192 -23.11 6.77 -3.30
C ASP A 192 -22.80 7.06 -1.83
N LEU A 193 -23.86 7.18 -1.01
CA LEU A 193 -23.73 7.44 0.41
C LEU A 193 -23.00 6.32 1.19
N VAL A 194 -23.25 5.06 0.84
CA VAL A 194 -22.56 3.92 1.48
C VAL A 194 -21.08 3.92 1.10
N ALA A 195 -20.75 4.24 -0.16
CA ALA A 195 -19.37 4.32 -0.62
C ALA A 195 -18.61 5.45 0.10
N ASP A 196 -19.23 6.63 0.25
CA ASP A 196 -18.66 7.78 0.95
C ASP A 196 -18.43 7.49 2.45
N CYS A 197 -19.37 6.80 3.12
CA CYS A 197 -19.20 6.38 4.51
C CYS A 197 -18.07 5.37 4.67
N VAL A 198 -17.95 4.39 3.77
CA VAL A 198 -16.87 3.41 3.79
C VAL A 198 -15.52 4.08 3.56
N ASP A 199 -15.44 5.06 2.65
CA ASP A 199 -14.24 5.83 2.39
C ASP A 199 -13.85 6.66 3.64
N TRP A 200 -14.80 7.35 4.26
CA TRP A 200 -14.56 8.09 5.50
C TRP A 200 -14.07 7.20 6.65
N LEU A 201 -14.69 6.02 6.85
CA LEU A 201 -14.28 5.06 7.88
C LEU A 201 -12.83 4.58 7.71
N ASN A 202 -12.33 4.57 6.49
CA ASN A 202 -10.97 4.13 6.17
C ASN A 202 -9.94 5.27 6.12
N ARG A 203 -10.37 6.54 6.25
CA ARG A 203 -9.44 7.66 6.37
C ARG A 203 -8.67 7.61 7.70
N PRO A 204 -7.44 8.16 7.73
CA PRO A 204 -6.76 8.43 9.00
C PRO A 204 -7.65 9.30 9.89
N ALA A 205 -7.67 8.99 11.20
CA ALA A 205 -8.30 9.87 12.17
C ALA A 205 -7.52 11.20 12.19
N GLU A 206 -8.24 12.32 12.12
CA GLU A 206 -7.66 13.64 12.30
C GLU A 206 -7.49 13.85 13.81
N ASP A 207 -6.34 14.41 14.24
CA ASP A 207 -6.01 14.75 15.63
C ASP A 207 -6.81 15.93 16.13
#